data_920bde6f29d87eb3a7dbc9b0cd9931fc
#
_entry.id   920bde6f29d87eb3a7dbc9b0cd9931fc
#
_cell.length_a   1.000
_cell.length_b   1.000
_cell.length_c   1.000
_cell.angle_alpha   90.00
_cell.angle_beta   90.00
_cell.angle_gamma   90.00
#
_symmetry.space_group_name_H-M   'P 1'
#
loop_
_entity.id
_entity.type
_entity.pdbx_description
1 polymer ?
#
loop_
_entity_poly.entity_id
_entity_poly.type
_entity_poly.pdbx_seq_one_letter_code
_entity_poly.pdbx_strand_id
1 'polypeptide(L)'
;ANDATYGTTYQERTKNISARMKKEYARICREQSTTDNPVFYENLVQNYIYKGPVEEWYIRIKVKMEDNYRLFNQLVPVKGQITDIGCGFGPLCYMLSQLSEEREITGIDYDEDKIAVAQQGWLRTPHLQFVYANALEYPLPESDAFILNDILHYMNYQHQRTLLLRCMEQLRPEGKLIVRDGNAANTRKHRLTRFTELLST
;
A
#
# COMPACT_ATOMS: atom_id res chain seq x y z
N ALA A 1 6.95 -23.12 39.09
CA ALA A 1 6.64 -22.28 37.94
C ALA A 1 7.65 -21.12 37.95
N ASN A 2 8.68 -21.21 37.13
CA ASN A 2 9.65 -20.13 36.93
C ASN A 2 8.95 -19.09 36.05
N ASP A 3 8.57 -18.00 36.67
CA ASP A 3 7.95 -16.87 35.97
C ASP A 3 9.07 -16.11 35.22
N ALA A 4 9.26 -16.46 33.94
CA ALA A 4 10.25 -15.84 33.05
C ALA A 4 9.98 -14.33 32.80
N THR A 5 8.95 -13.77 33.44
CA THR A 5 8.57 -12.37 33.30
C THR A 5 9.30 -11.41 34.24
N TYR A 6 10.00 -11.91 35.24
CA TYR A 6 10.66 -11.06 36.27
C TYR A 6 11.97 -10.41 35.84
N GLY A 7 12.47 -10.65 34.63
CA GLY A 7 13.75 -10.10 34.14
C GLY A 7 13.66 -9.00 33.10
N THR A 8 12.46 -8.69 32.58
CA THR A 8 12.31 -7.72 31.50
C THR A 8 12.02 -6.32 32.01
N THR A 9 12.68 -5.31 31.41
CA THR A 9 12.39 -3.90 31.72
C THR A 9 10.97 -3.51 31.33
N TYR A 10 10.42 -2.45 31.93
CA TYR A 10 9.10 -1.91 31.56
C TYR A 10 9.00 -1.63 30.05
N GLN A 11 10.07 -1.09 29.47
CA GLN A 11 10.13 -0.80 28.03
C GLN A 11 10.05 -2.06 27.18
N GLU A 12 10.74 -3.13 27.54
CA GLU A 12 10.68 -4.42 26.83
C GLU A 12 9.28 -5.04 26.91
N ARG A 13 8.66 -5.00 28.10
CA ARG A 13 7.29 -5.50 28.28
C ARG A 13 6.28 -4.71 27.43
N THR A 14 6.38 -3.39 27.43
CA THR A 14 5.50 -2.52 26.64
C THR A 14 5.69 -2.78 25.15
N LYS A 15 6.93 -2.94 24.68
CA LYS A 15 7.25 -3.28 23.30
C LYS A 15 6.67 -4.64 22.90
N ASN A 16 6.80 -5.65 23.74
CA ASN A 16 6.29 -7.00 23.50
C ASN A 16 4.76 -7.04 23.48
N ILE A 17 4.11 -6.33 24.41
CA ILE A 17 2.64 -6.19 24.43
C ILE A 17 2.16 -5.50 23.15
N SER A 18 2.77 -4.39 22.77
CA SER A 18 2.43 -3.65 21.55
C SER A 18 2.58 -4.52 20.31
N ALA A 19 3.68 -5.28 20.18
CA ALA A 19 3.89 -6.18 19.06
C ALA A 19 2.83 -7.30 18.99
N ARG A 20 2.46 -7.86 20.15
CA ARG A 20 1.41 -8.87 20.26
C ARG A 20 0.03 -8.30 19.88
N MET A 21 -0.30 -7.10 20.37
CA MET A 21 -1.55 -6.44 20.03
C MET A 21 -1.64 -6.13 18.54
N LYS A 22 -0.56 -5.64 17.93
CA LYS A 22 -0.50 -5.41 16.47
C LYS A 22 -0.75 -6.70 15.69
N LYS A 23 -0.10 -7.80 16.07
CA LYS A 23 -0.28 -9.10 15.42
C LYS A 23 -1.71 -9.60 15.54
N GLU A 24 -2.31 -9.48 16.73
CA GLU A 24 -3.69 -9.90 16.97
C GLU A 24 -4.69 -9.03 16.21
N TYR A 25 -4.49 -7.72 16.19
CA TYR A 25 -5.31 -6.79 15.40
C TYR A 25 -5.25 -7.13 13.91
N ALA A 26 -4.05 -7.34 13.36
CA ALA A 26 -3.88 -7.74 11.97
C ALA A 26 -4.57 -9.07 11.65
N ARG A 27 -4.55 -10.05 12.58
CA ARG A 27 -5.27 -11.33 12.45
C ARG A 27 -6.78 -11.11 12.37
N ILE A 28 -7.35 -10.33 13.29
CA ILE A 28 -8.79 -10.03 13.33
C ILE A 28 -9.22 -9.32 12.05
N CYS A 29 -8.46 -8.31 11.60
CA CYS A 29 -8.74 -7.59 10.37
C CYS A 29 -8.76 -8.53 9.16
N ARG A 30 -7.83 -9.48 9.10
CA ARG A 30 -7.73 -10.44 8.01
C ARG A 30 -8.90 -11.42 7.99
N GLU A 31 -9.31 -11.94 9.14
CA GLU A 31 -10.48 -12.80 9.26
C GLU A 31 -11.78 -12.12 8.81
N GLN A 32 -11.81 -10.80 8.86
CA GLN A 32 -12.95 -9.97 8.42
C GLN A 32 -12.78 -9.41 7.00
N SER A 33 -11.69 -9.76 6.32
CA SER A 33 -11.31 -9.13 5.05
C SER A 33 -12.12 -9.67 3.88
N THR A 34 -13.17 -8.95 3.55
CA THR A 34 -13.84 -9.05 2.25
C THR A 34 -14.11 -7.65 1.71
N THR A 35 -13.96 -7.47 0.40
CA THR A 35 -14.19 -6.16 -0.24
C THR A 35 -15.65 -5.67 -0.15
N ASP A 36 -16.57 -6.52 0.26
CA ASP A 36 -17.99 -6.20 0.45
C ASP A 36 -18.32 -5.78 1.89
N ASN A 37 -17.37 -5.96 2.82
CA ASN A 37 -17.56 -5.59 4.21
C ASN A 37 -17.11 -4.14 4.46
N PRO A 38 -17.99 -3.21 4.89
CA PRO A 38 -17.60 -1.84 5.24
C PRO A 38 -16.53 -1.77 6.34
N VAL A 39 -16.51 -2.74 7.27
CA VAL A 39 -15.52 -2.83 8.35
C VAL A 39 -14.11 -3.03 7.79
N PHE A 40 -13.97 -3.68 6.65
CA PHE A 40 -12.68 -3.86 5.99
C PHE A 40 -12.01 -2.52 5.66
N TYR A 41 -12.76 -1.60 5.07
CA TYR A 41 -12.24 -0.28 4.71
C TYR A 41 -11.97 0.60 5.93
N GLU A 42 -12.78 0.47 6.99
CA GLU A 42 -12.53 1.16 8.25
C GLU A 42 -11.24 0.66 8.92
N ASN A 43 -11.00 -0.65 8.93
CA ASN A 43 -9.75 -1.23 9.42
C ASN A 43 -8.54 -0.75 8.62
N LEU A 44 -8.69 -0.60 7.30
CA LEU A 44 -7.64 -0.06 6.44
C LEU A 44 -7.31 1.40 6.79
N VAL A 45 -8.32 2.22 7.09
CA VAL A 45 -8.12 3.61 7.55
C VAL A 45 -7.47 3.64 8.93
N GLN A 46 -7.94 2.83 9.88
CA GLN A 46 -7.39 2.77 11.24
C GLN A 46 -5.94 2.29 11.28
N ASN A 47 -5.47 1.62 10.24
CA ASN A 47 -4.06 1.27 10.07
C ASN A 47 -3.11 2.47 10.20
N TYR A 48 -3.61 3.69 9.99
CA TYR A 48 -2.85 4.96 10.00
C TYR A 48 -3.13 5.84 11.21
N ILE A 49 -3.97 5.42 12.16
CA ILE A 49 -4.39 6.23 13.32
C ILE A 49 -3.22 6.71 14.19
N TYR A 50 -2.11 5.98 14.20
CA TYR A 50 -0.90 6.32 14.96
C TYR A 50 -0.21 7.60 14.48
N LYS A 51 -0.46 8.02 13.25
CA LYS A 51 0.14 9.24 12.65
C LYS A 51 -0.60 10.51 13.06
N GLY A 52 -1.87 10.37 13.42
CA GLY A 52 -2.70 11.49 13.79
C GLY A 52 -3.89 11.71 12.85
N PRO A 53 -4.70 12.72 13.14
CA PRO A 53 -5.99 12.89 12.47
C PRO A 53 -5.87 13.34 11.00
N VAL A 54 -4.79 13.99 10.62
CA VAL A 54 -4.63 14.52 9.24
C VAL A 54 -4.42 13.38 8.25
N GLU A 55 -3.46 12.49 8.53
CA GLU A 55 -3.15 11.34 7.69
C GLU A 55 -4.29 10.34 7.70
N GLU A 56 -4.91 10.07 8.84
CA GLU A 56 -6.10 9.22 8.92
C GLU A 56 -7.22 9.77 8.03
N TRP A 57 -7.50 11.06 8.13
CA TRP A 57 -8.54 11.70 7.33
C TRP A 57 -8.23 11.68 5.83
N TYR A 58 -6.97 11.93 5.46
CA TYR A 58 -6.51 11.81 4.08
C TYR A 58 -6.74 10.40 3.52
N ILE A 59 -6.31 9.36 4.24
CA ILE A 59 -6.50 7.97 3.85
C ILE A 59 -7.98 7.61 3.78
N ARG A 60 -8.80 8.09 4.72
CA ARG A 60 -10.26 7.88 4.73
C ARG A 60 -10.91 8.43 3.48
N ILE A 61 -10.54 9.64 3.07
CA ILE A 61 -11.03 10.23 1.82
C ILE A 61 -10.55 9.42 0.62
N LYS A 62 -9.25 9.12 0.57
CA LYS A 62 -8.66 8.38 -0.55
C LYS A 62 -9.31 7.00 -0.73
N VAL A 63 -9.44 6.24 0.33
CA VAL A 63 -10.07 4.92 0.32
C VAL A 63 -11.56 5.01 -0.06
N LYS A 64 -12.28 6.02 0.44
CA LYS A 64 -13.70 6.23 0.13
C LYS A 64 -13.94 6.69 -1.33
N MET A 65 -13.02 7.48 -1.89
CA MET A 65 -13.13 7.99 -3.25
C MET A 65 -12.56 7.01 -4.29
N GLU A 66 -11.83 5.99 -3.85
CA GLU A 66 -11.16 5.04 -4.73
C GLU A 66 -12.06 3.82 -5.01
N ASP A 67 -13.03 4.00 -5.90
CA ASP A 67 -13.95 2.93 -6.31
C ASP A 67 -13.24 1.75 -7.00
N ASN A 68 -11.95 1.93 -7.37
CA ASN A 68 -11.20 0.95 -8.14
C ASN A 68 -10.48 -0.11 -7.28
N TYR A 69 -10.46 0.00 -5.97
CA TYR A 69 -9.78 -0.98 -5.10
C TYR A 69 -10.30 -2.40 -5.31
N ARG A 70 -11.62 -2.57 -5.48
CA ARG A 70 -12.21 -3.87 -5.83
C ARG A 70 -11.71 -4.37 -7.18
N LEU A 71 -11.62 -3.47 -8.17
CA LEU A 71 -11.15 -3.80 -9.50
C LEU A 71 -9.67 -4.23 -9.47
N PHE A 72 -8.82 -3.53 -8.75
CA PHE A 72 -7.42 -3.94 -8.57
C PHE A 72 -7.32 -5.34 -7.99
N ASN A 73 -8.09 -5.66 -6.95
CA ASN A 73 -8.10 -7.00 -6.36
C ASN A 73 -8.56 -8.10 -7.34
N GLN A 74 -9.47 -7.78 -8.27
CA GLN A 74 -9.93 -8.72 -9.31
C GLN A 74 -8.90 -8.90 -10.44
N LEU A 75 -8.13 -7.87 -10.74
CA LEU A 75 -7.16 -7.86 -11.84
C LEU A 75 -5.84 -8.55 -11.46
N VAL A 76 -5.36 -8.36 -10.23
CA VAL A 76 -4.13 -8.98 -9.76
C VAL A 76 -4.35 -10.46 -9.43
N PRO A 77 -3.33 -11.31 -9.56
CA PRO A 77 -3.42 -12.72 -9.16
C PRO A 77 -3.66 -12.85 -7.64
N VAL A 78 -4.26 -13.97 -7.23
CA VAL A 78 -4.49 -14.28 -5.80
C VAL A 78 -3.22 -14.70 -5.08
N LYS A 79 -2.17 -15.05 -5.80
CA LYS A 79 -0.84 -15.46 -5.30
C LYS A 79 0.27 -14.93 -6.18
N GLY A 80 1.49 -14.82 -5.64
CA GLY A 80 2.69 -14.40 -6.37
C GLY A 80 3.09 -12.96 -6.09
N GLN A 81 4.10 -12.49 -6.82
CA GLN A 81 4.71 -11.18 -6.62
C GLN A 81 3.90 -10.06 -7.28
N ILE A 82 3.51 -9.08 -6.50
CA ILE A 82 2.82 -7.86 -6.95
C ILE A 82 3.67 -6.65 -6.60
N THR A 83 3.93 -5.80 -7.58
CA THR A 83 4.68 -4.56 -7.37
C THR A 83 3.79 -3.35 -7.66
N ASP A 84 3.59 -2.51 -6.65
CA ASP A 84 2.83 -1.25 -6.71
C ASP A 84 3.82 -0.09 -6.79
N ILE A 85 3.88 0.58 -7.94
CA ILE A 85 4.80 1.70 -8.19
C ILE A 85 4.06 3.01 -7.97
N GLY A 86 4.64 3.90 -7.14
CA GLY A 86 3.99 5.10 -6.64
C GLY A 86 2.97 4.77 -5.56
N CYS A 87 3.30 3.83 -4.67
CA CYS A 87 2.38 3.32 -3.66
C CYS A 87 1.96 4.36 -2.60
N GLY A 88 2.70 5.46 -2.47
CA GLY A 88 2.48 6.49 -1.46
C GLY A 88 2.50 5.91 -0.05
N PHE A 89 1.46 6.19 0.74
CA PHE A 89 1.28 5.61 2.08
C PHE A 89 0.93 4.11 2.08
N GLY A 90 0.81 3.46 0.93
CA GLY A 90 0.58 2.03 0.77
C GLY A 90 -0.81 1.48 1.04
N PRO A 91 -1.92 2.25 0.95
CA PRO A 91 -3.25 1.71 1.27
C PRO A 91 -3.68 0.57 0.34
N LEU A 92 -3.33 0.64 -0.96
CA LEU A 92 -3.59 -0.44 -1.92
C LEU A 92 -2.77 -1.70 -1.58
N CYS A 93 -1.50 -1.54 -1.26
CA CYS A 93 -0.63 -2.65 -0.84
C CYS A 93 -1.19 -3.35 0.40
N TYR A 94 -1.60 -2.59 1.42
CA TYR A 94 -2.22 -3.14 2.62
C TYR A 94 -3.52 -3.88 2.31
N MET A 95 -4.38 -3.28 1.48
CA MET A 95 -5.62 -3.93 1.05
C MET A 95 -5.35 -5.27 0.37
N LEU A 96 -4.45 -5.30 -0.62
CA LEU A 96 -4.12 -6.52 -1.36
C LEU A 96 -3.51 -7.60 -0.47
N SER A 97 -2.67 -7.21 0.50
CA SER A 97 -2.06 -8.11 1.48
C SER A 97 -3.08 -8.71 2.45
N GLN A 98 -4.12 -7.95 2.83
CA GLN A 98 -5.17 -8.46 3.71
C GLN A 98 -6.13 -9.42 2.99
N LEU A 99 -6.28 -9.29 1.67
CA LEU A 99 -7.18 -10.11 0.87
C LEU A 99 -6.59 -11.45 0.42
N SER A 100 -5.26 -11.60 0.47
CA SER A 100 -4.59 -12.89 0.25
C SER A 100 -3.21 -12.93 0.91
N GLU A 101 -2.97 -13.96 1.72
CA GLU A 101 -1.67 -14.24 2.34
C GLU A 101 -0.65 -14.84 1.37
N GLU A 102 -1.09 -15.31 0.21
CA GLU A 102 -0.23 -15.89 -0.82
C GLU A 102 0.40 -14.83 -1.74
N ARG A 103 0.10 -13.55 -1.52
CA ARG A 103 0.69 -12.43 -2.24
C ARG A 103 1.94 -11.94 -1.54
N GLU A 104 3.04 -11.87 -2.29
CA GLU A 104 4.23 -11.12 -1.94
C GLU A 104 4.10 -9.72 -2.55
N ILE A 105 4.08 -8.67 -1.73
CA ILE A 105 3.77 -7.31 -2.21
C ILE A 105 4.95 -6.39 -1.93
N THR A 106 5.37 -5.68 -2.98
CA THR A 106 6.38 -4.62 -2.90
C THR A 106 5.77 -3.30 -3.32
N GLY A 107 5.62 -2.36 -2.39
CA GLY A 107 5.27 -0.98 -2.68
C GLY A 107 6.54 -0.14 -2.85
N ILE A 108 6.65 0.61 -3.94
CA ILE A 108 7.79 1.47 -4.25
C ILE A 108 7.30 2.92 -4.37
N ASP A 109 7.94 3.84 -3.68
CA ASP A 109 7.69 5.27 -3.83
C ASP A 109 8.99 6.07 -3.66
N TYR A 110 9.08 7.23 -4.33
CA TYR A 110 10.23 8.14 -4.20
C TYR A 110 10.10 9.13 -3.04
N ASP A 111 8.96 9.14 -2.36
CA ASP A 111 8.68 9.99 -1.21
C ASP A 111 9.03 9.22 0.09
N GLU A 112 10.14 9.64 0.71
CA GLU A 112 10.68 8.99 1.90
C GLU A 112 9.71 9.05 3.08
N ASP A 113 9.04 10.19 3.27
CA ASP A 113 8.10 10.39 4.38
C ASP A 113 6.86 9.48 4.24
N LYS A 114 6.34 9.34 3.02
CA LYS A 114 5.23 8.41 2.75
C LYS A 114 5.62 6.96 3.00
N ILE A 115 6.81 6.55 2.57
CA ILE A 115 7.33 5.21 2.82
C ILE A 115 7.56 4.97 4.31
N ALA A 116 8.11 5.95 5.04
CA ALA A 116 8.27 5.84 6.49
C ALA A 116 6.92 5.63 7.21
N VAL A 117 5.87 6.30 6.74
CA VAL A 117 4.49 6.08 7.24
C VAL A 117 4.01 4.67 6.85
N ALA A 118 4.13 4.29 5.59
CA ALA A 118 3.69 2.98 5.12
C ALA A 118 4.35 1.83 5.91
N GLN A 119 5.63 1.96 6.23
CA GLN A 119 6.37 0.96 7.00
C GLN A 119 5.92 0.79 8.45
N GLN A 120 5.15 1.72 9.02
CA GLN A 120 4.72 1.70 10.43
C GLN A 120 3.29 1.21 10.64
N GLY A 121 2.55 0.94 9.58
CA GLY A 121 1.16 0.49 9.65
C GLY A 121 0.98 -0.77 10.51
N TRP A 122 -0.19 -0.92 11.11
CA TRP A 122 -0.53 -2.03 12.01
C TRP A 122 -0.79 -3.34 11.26
N LEU A 123 -1.25 -3.24 9.99
CA LEU A 123 -1.60 -4.37 9.14
C LEU A 123 -0.39 -5.00 8.42
N ARG A 124 0.82 -4.64 8.80
CA ARG A 124 2.05 -5.21 8.21
C ARG A 124 2.10 -6.72 8.35
N THR A 125 2.53 -7.36 7.27
CA THR A 125 2.84 -8.79 7.21
C THR A 125 4.29 -8.98 6.76
N PRO A 126 4.90 -10.16 6.97
CA PRO A 126 6.21 -10.49 6.41
C PRO A 126 6.26 -10.42 4.87
N HIS A 127 5.12 -10.60 4.21
CA HIS A 127 4.93 -10.63 2.75
C HIS A 127 4.69 -9.24 2.15
N LEU A 128 4.74 -8.18 2.96
CA LEU A 128 4.51 -6.78 2.52
C LEU A 128 5.75 -5.95 2.81
N GLN A 129 6.37 -5.44 1.74
CA GLN A 129 7.55 -4.57 1.81
C GLN A 129 7.24 -3.21 1.20
N PHE A 130 7.85 -2.17 1.79
CA PHE A 130 7.83 -0.80 1.26
C PHE A 130 9.26 -0.32 1.05
N VAL A 131 9.53 0.20 -0.14
CA VAL A 131 10.87 0.60 -0.59
C VAL A 131 10.85 2.07 -1.00
N TYR A 132 11.69 2.87 -0.35
CA TYR A 132 11.99 4.22 -0.80
C TYR A 132 12.96 4.15 -1.98
N ALA A 133 12.49 4.44 -3.18
CA ALA A 133 13.32 4.39 -4.37
C ALA A 133 12.69 5.11 -5.57
N ASN A 134 13.55 5.60 -6.48
CA ASN A 134 13.14 6.03 -7.80
C ASN A 134 12.92 4.80 -8.70
N ALA A 135 11.69 4.52 -9.11
CA ALA A 135 11.34 3.36 -9.93
C ALA A 135 12.00 3.36 -11.32
N LEU A 136 12.49 4.51 -11.79
CA LEU A 136 13.24 4.60 -13.05
C LEU A 136 14.66 4.01 -12.93
N GLU A 137 15.20 3.88 -11.73
CA GLU A 137 16.58 3.47 -11.46
C GLU A 137 16.65 2.18 -10.63
N TYR A 138 15.69 2.01 -9.71
CA TYR A 138 15.63 0.86 -8.81
C TYR A 138 15.49 -0.45 -9.59
N PRO A 139 16.23 -1.52 -9.23
CA PRO A 139 16.09 -2.83 -9.86
C PRO A 139 14.72 -3.42 -9.50
N LEU A 140 13.77 -3.30 -10.44
CA LEU A 140 12.41 -3.82 -10.23
C LEU A 140 12.45 -5.35 -10.08
N PRO A 141 11.70 -5.91 -9.11
CA PRO A 141 11.60 -7.37 -8.97
C PRO A 141 10.80 -7.98 -10.12
N GLU A 142 11.10 -9.22 -10.48
CA GLU A 142 10.23 -10.01 -11.35
C GLU A 142 8.86 -10.17 -10.71
N SER A 143 7.79 -9.81 -11.41
CA SER A 143 6.45 -9.71 -10.84
C SER A 143 5.38 -10.37 -11.70
N ASP A 144 4.38 -10.93 -11.03
CA ASP A 144 3.17 -11.46 -11.65
C ASP A 144 2.16 -10.32 -11.96
N ALA A 145 2.31 -9.19 -11.26
CA ALA A 145 1.60 -7.97 -11.62
C ALA A 145 2.39 -6.71 -11.24
N PHE A 146 2.38 -5.71 -12.11
CA PHE A 146 2.73 -4.32 -11.80
C PHE A 146 1.48 -3.47 -11.77
N ILE A 147 1.39 -2.59 -10.77
CA ILE A 147 0.33 -1.60 -10.64
C ILE A 147 0.97 -0.20 -10.72
N LEU A 148 0.41 0.64 -11.58
CA LEU A 148 0.72 2.06 -11.69
C LEU A 148 -0.58 2.82 -11.53
N ASN A 149 -0.82 3.37 -10.34
CA ASN A 149 -2.08 4.03 -10.01
C ASN A 149 -1.86 5.51 -9.72
N ASP A 150 -2.33 6.38 -10.61
CA ASP A 150 -2.23 7.85 -10.51
C ASP A 150 -0.80 8.39 -10.38
N ILE A 151 0.16 7.85 -11.15
CA ILE A 151 1.56 8.27 -11.08
C ILE A 151 2.14 8.80 -12.39
N LEU A 152 1.63 8.37 -13.53
CA LEU A 152 2.23 8.70 -14.83
C LEU A 152 2.15 10.20 -15.12
N HIS A 153 1.09 10.86 -14.67
CA HIS A 153 0.89 12.29 -14.90
C HIS A 153 1.95 13.19 -14.20
N TYR A 154 2.72 12.67 -13.24
CA TYR A 154 3.87 13.38 -12.64
C TYR A 154 5.13 13.29 -13.49
N MET A 155 5.14 12.48 -14.55
CA MET A 155 6.32 12.19 -15.36
C MET A 155 6.17 12.77 -16.78
N ASN A 156 7.29 13.16 -17.39
CA ASN A 156 7.32 13.44 -18.83
C ASN A 156 7.16 12.14 -19.64
N TYR A 157 6.77 12.25 -20.90
CA TYR A 157 6.50 11.08 -21.78
C TYR A 157 7.69 10.11 -21.91
N GLN A 158 8.92 10.61 -21.86
CA GLN A 158 10.10 9.75 -21.94
C GLN A 158 10.24 8.88 -20.69
N HIS A 159 10.03 9.46 -19.50
CA HIS A 159 10.06 8.73 -18.23
C HIS A 159 8.89 7.74 -18.13
N GLN A 160 7.67 8.13 -18.55
CA GLN A 160 6.54 7.22 -18.63
C GLN A 160 6.87 6.01 -19.49
N ARG A 161 7.38 6.23 -20.71
CA ARG A 161 7.79 5.15 -21.63
C ARG A 161 8.86 4.25 -21.00
N THR A 162 9.88 4.84 -20.41
CA THR A 162 10.96 4.08 -19.75
C THR A 162 10.41 3.21 -18.62
N LEU A 163 9.57 3.76 -17.76
CA LEU A 163 8.98 3.02 -16.64
C LEU A 163 8.12 1.85 -17.13
N LEU A 164 7.25 2.09 -18.12
CA LEU A 164 6.39 1.05 -18.67
C LEU A 164 7.21 -0.10 -19.29
N LEU A 165 8.27 0.22 -20.04
CA LEU A 165 9.16 -0.80 -20.62
C LEU A 165 9.88 -1.60 -19.53
N ARG A 166 10.40 -0.95 -18.48
CA ARG A 166 11.03 -1.63 -17.34
C ARG A 166 10.06 -2.58 -16.63
N CYS A 167 8.82 -2.16 -16.43
CA CYS A 167 7.79 -3.04 -15.86
C CYS A 167 7.54 -4.25 -16.78
N MET A 168 7.41 -4.02 -18.10
CA MET A 168 7.17 -5.10 -19.06
C MET A 168 8.35 -6.11 -19.13
N GLU A 169 9.58 -5.64 -19.01
CA GLU A 169 10.78 -6.49 -18.98
C GLU A 169 10.86 -7.39 -17.75
N GLN A 170 10.24 -6.96 -16.64
CA GLN A 170 10.22 -7.68 -15.35
C GLN A 170 8.90 -8.43 -15.11
N LEU A 171 7.95 -8.39 -16.06
CA LEU A 171 6.76 -9.22 -15.98
C LEU A 171 7.08 -10.68 -16.24
N ARG A 172 6.60 -11.55 -15.35
CA ARG A 172 6.60 -12.99 -15.58
C ARG A 172 5.66 -13.37 -16.72
N PRO A 173 5.83 -14.56 -17.33
CA PRO A 173 4.87 -15.09 -18.30
C PRO A 173 3.45 -15.02 -17.72
N GLU A 174 2.48 -14.55 -18.52
CA GLU A 174 1.07 -14.32 -18.12
C GLU A 174 0.89 -13.21 -17.07
N GLY A 175 1.94 -12.49 -16.69
CA GLY A 175 1.89 -11.35 -15.80
C GLY A 175 1.09 -10.18 -16.37
N LYS A 176 0.64 -9.27 -15.50
CA LYS A 176 -0.22 -8.15 -15.87
C LYS A 176 0.41 -6.82 -15.53
N LEU A 177 0.41 -5.89 -16.47
CA LEU A 177 0.67 -4.48 -16.22
C LEU A 177 -0.66 -3.73 -16.12
N ILE A 178 -0.98 -3.23 -14.94
CA ILE A 178 -2.24 -2.56 -14.63
C ILE A 178 -1.95 -1.07 -14.47
N VAL A 179 -2.49 -0.28 -15.38
CA VAL A 179 -2.29 1.18 -15.38
C VAL A 179 -3.64 1.87 -15.22
N ARG A 180 -3.74 2.73 -14.21
CA ARG A 180 -4.84 3.66 -14.04
C ARG A 180 -4.26 5.04 -13.82
N ASP A 181 -4.70 6.02 -14.62
CA ASP A 181 -4.28 7.40 -14.48
C ASP A 181 -5.40 8.37 -14.85
N GLY A 182 -5.30 9.59 -14.33
CA GLY A 182 -6.27 10.64 -14.61
C GLY A 182 -6.20 11.09 -16.07
N ASN A 183 -7.37 11.19 -16.73
CA ASN A 183 -7.42 11.78 -18.07
C ASN A 183 -7.28 13.31 -17.95
N ALA A 184 -6.17 13.87 -18.43
CA ALA A 184 -5.87 15.31 -18.43
C ALA A 184 -6.96 16.17 -19.10
N ALA A 185 -7.79 15.59 -19.97
CA ALA A 185 -8.91 16.28 -20.62
C ALA A 185 -10.14 16.50 -19.70
N ASN A 186 -10.18 15.89 -18.51
CA ASN A 186 -11.35 15.96 -17.62
C ASN A 186 -11.12 16.92 -16.44
N THR A 187 -11.21 18.20 -16.70
CA THR A 187 -10.90 19.35 -15.82
C THR A 187 -11.63 19.36 -14.46
N ARG A 188 -12.80 18.69 -14.32
CA ARG A 188 -13.54 18.67 -13.05
C ARG A 188 -12.95 17.68 -12.02
N LYS A 189 -12.51 16.51 -12.45
CA LYS A 189 -11.86 15.51 -11.57
C LYS A 189 -10.44 15.98 -11.17
N HIS A 190 -9.69 16.62 -12.05
CA HIS A 190 -8.37 17.19 -11.77
C HIS A 190 -8.36 18.20 -10.62
N ARG A 191 -9.43 19.00 -10.43
CA ARG A 191 -9.50 19.96 -9.32
C ARG A 191 -9.62 19.28 -7.94
N LEU A 192 -10.32 18.15 -7.86
CA LEU A 192 -10.43 17.38 -6.61
C LEU A 192 -9.14 16.63 -6.28
N THR A 193 -8.47 16.04 -7.26
CA THR A 193 -7.17 15.35 -7.10
C THR A 193 -6.10 16.35 -6.60
N ARG A 194 -6.01 17.53 -7.19
CA ARG A 194 -5.10 18.60 -6.72
C ARG A 194 -5.39 19.06 -5.28
N PHE A 195 -6.65 19.05 -4.86
CA PHE A 195 -7.00 19.44 -3.48
C PHE A 195 -6.56 18.39 -2.47
N THR A 196 -6.67 17.10 -2.82
CA THR A 196 -6.18 16.01 -1.96
C THR A 196 -4.66 15.93 -1.92
N GLU A 197 -3.97 16.31 -2.99
CA GLU A 197 -2.51 16.39 -3.05
C GLU A 197 -1.93 17.50 -2.18
N LEU A 198 -2.60 18.67 -2.13
CA LEU A 198 -2.22 19.80 -1.25
C LEU A 198 -2.31 19.45 0.25
N LEU A 199 -3.04 18.41 0.62
CA LEU A 199 -3.17 17.94 2.00
C LEU A 199 -2.16 16.83 2.35
N SER A 200 -1.36 16.37 1.39
CA SER A 200 -0.36 15.30 1.55
C SER A 200 1.09 15.81 1.55
N THR A 201 1.27 17.13 1.49
CA THR A 201 2.53 17.85 1.71
C THR A 201 2.51 18.49 3.08
#